data_a393f3de0c9b7743287f86503f652b87
#
_entry.id   a393f3de0c9b7743287f86503f652b87
#
_cell.length_a   1.000
_cell.length_b   1.000
_cell.length_c   1.000
_cell.angle_alpha   90.00
_cell.angle_beta   90.00
_cell.angle_gamma   90.00
#
_symmetry.space_group_name_H-M   'P 1'
#
loop_
_entity.id
_entity.type
_entity.pdbx_description
1 polymer ?
#
loop_
_entity_poly.entity_id
_entity_poly.type
_entity_poly.pdbx_seq_one_letter_code
_entity_poly.pdbx_strand_id
1 'polypeptide(L)'
;TKLTINVLDYAAKFSSVAYPVAFINEILPHLHTLEVSQDQKDYMRSILLSGQVEDHYWTDAWNLHKNDPNNTTYQTVVGLRLVQLIQYLMNLAEFQLS
;
A
#
# COMPACT_ATOMS: atom_id res chain seq x y z
N THR A 1 1.83 -3.68 15.96
CA THR A 1 0.88 -2.73 16.52
C THR A 1 -0.51 -2.88 15.90
N LYS A 2 -1.51 -2.32 16.54
CA LYS A 2 -2.88 -2.39 16.02
C LYS A 2 -3.03 -1.75 14.66
N LEU A 3 -2.34 -0.63 14.43
CA LEU A 3 -2.43 0.06 13.13
C LEU A 3 -1.89 -0.82 12.01
N THR A 4 -0.75 -1.46 12.22
CA THR A 4 -0.14 -2.34 11.23
C THR A 4 -1.07 -3.52 10.91
N ILE A 5 -1.65 -4.14 11.92
CA ILE A 5 -2.57 -5.28 11.74
C ILE A 5 -3.81 -4.85 10.95
N ASN A 6 -4.40 -3.69 11.31
CA ASN A 6 -5.59 -3.19 10.62
C ASN A 6 -5.30 -2.87 9.16
N VAL A 7 -4.12 -2.33 8.87
CA VAL A 7 -3.73 -2.02 7.49
C VAL A 7 -3.54 -3.30 6.69
N LEU A 8 -2.93 -4.33 7.27
CA LEU A 8 -2.76 -5.62 6.60
C LEU A 8 -4.11 -6.26 6.27
N ASP A 9 -5.04 -6.25 7.22
CA ASP A 9 -6.38 -6.80 7.01
C ASP A 9 -7.13 -6.02 5.92
N TYR A 10 -7.00 -4.70 5.94
CA TYR A 10 -7.64 -3.86 4.93
C TYR A 10 -7.08 -4.15 3.54
N ALA A 11 -5.76 -4.21 3.40
CA ALA A 11 -5.13 -4.46 2.11
C ALA A 11 -5.48 -5.84 1.56
N ALA A 12 -5.61 -6.83 2.43
CA ALA A 12 -5.91 -8.20 2.02
C ALA A 12 -7.28 -8.34 1.34
N LYS A 13 -8.17 -7.35 1.51
CA LYS A 13 -9.49 -7.36 0.85
C LYS A 13 -9.41 -7.08 -0.65
N PHE A 14 -8.30 -6.51 -1.11
CA PHE A 14 -8.15 -6.17 -2.53
C PHE A 14 -7.51 -7.34 -3.28
N SER A 15 -8.12 -7.71 -4.41
CA SER A 15 -7.66 -8.86 -5.19
C SER A 15 -6.29 -8.65 -5.81
N SER A 16 -5.91 -7.39 -6.07
CA SER A 16 -4.65 -7.05 -6.73
C SER A 16 -3.56 -6.63 -5.76
N VAL A 17 -3.72 -6.89 -4.47
CA VAL A 17 -2.81 -6.38 -3.43
C VAL A 17 -1.34 -6.78 -3.66
N ALA A 18 -1.09 -7.92 -4.30
CA ALA A 18 0.27 -8.41 -4.55
C ALA A 18 0.97 -7.68 -5.71
N TYR A 19 0.25 -6.83 -6.44
CA TYR A 19 0.78 -6.13 -7.62
C TYR A 19 0.67 -4.63 -7.38
N PRO A 20 1.80 -3.90 -7.24
CA PRO A 20 1.75 -2.53 -6.73
C PRO A 20 0.92 -1.57 -7.57
N VAL A 21 1.09 -1.57 -8.90
CA VAL A 21 0.33 -0.66 -9.76
C VAL A 21 -1.16 -1.00 -9.74
N ALA A 22 -1.49 -2.29 -9.87
CA ALA A 22 -2.88 -2.74 -9.87
C ALA A 22 -3.54 -2.49 -8.52
N PHE A 23 -2.82 -2.69 -7.44
CA PHE A 23 -3.33 -2.42 -6.09
C PHE A 23 -3.65 -0.94 -5.92
N ILE A 24 -2.77 -0.04 -6.35
CA ILE A 24 -3.01 1.40 -6.28
C ILE A 24 -4.25 1.77 -7.10
N ASN A 25 -4.38 1.24 -8.31
CA ASN A 25 -5.54 1.51 -9.16
C ASN A 25 -6.82 0.92 -8.60
N GLU A 26 -6.73 -0.13 -7.80
CA GLU A 26 -7.89 -0.73 -7.16
C GLU A 26 -8.33 0.05 -5.92
N ILE A 27 -7.38 0.57 -5.13
CA ILE A 27 -7.68 1.28 -3.89
C ILE A 27 -8.20 2.69 -4.13
N LEU A 28 -7.74 3.37 -5.17
CA LEU A 28 -8.09 4.78 -5.42
C LEU A 28 -9.59 5.03 -5.57
N PRO A 29 -10.38 4.19 -6.27
CA PRO A 29 -11.83 4.41 -6.36
C PRO A 29 -12.56 4.39 -5.04
N HIS A 30 -12.00 3.76 -4.01
CA HIS A 30 -12.60 3.76 -2.68
C HIS A 30 -12.46 5.10 -1.96
N LEU A 31 -11.65 6.01 -2.50
CA LEU A 31 -11.41 7.34 -1.95
C LEU A 31 -12.17 8.43 -2.72
N HIS A 32 -13.23 8.08 -3.32
CA HIS A 32 -14.27 8.79 -4.07
C HIS A 32 -13.91 10.15 -4.66
N THR A 33 -13.41 11.10 -3.87
CA THR A 33 -13.18 12.48 -4.30
C THR A 33 -11.71 12.78 -4.57
N LEU A 34 -10.84 11.79 -4.42
CA LEU A 34 -9.41 11.99 -4.56
C LEU A 34 -8.99 11.93 -6.01
N GLU A 35 -8.39 13.00 -6.48
CA GLU A 35 -7.80 13.07 -7.82
C GLU A 35 -6.29 12.97 -7.71
N VAL A 36 -5.70 12.04 -8.46
CA VAL A 36 -4.24 11.84 -8.43
C VAL A 36 -3.67 11.85 -9.84
N SER A 37 -2.51 12.50 -9.98
CA SER A 37 -1.75 12.50 -11.21
C SER A 37 -0.97 11.20 -11.37
N GLN A 38 -0.40 11.00 -12.55
CA GLN A 38 0.50 9.86 -12.78
C GLN A 38 1.74 9.95 -11.89
N ASP A 39 2.28 11.16 -11.70
CA ASP A 39 3.43 11.36 -10.82
C ASP A 39 3.14 10.95 -9.39
N GLN A 40 1.93 11.24 -8.91
CA GLN A 40 1.50 10.85 -7.58
C GLN A 40 1.34 9.33 -7.48
N LYS A 41 0.80 8.69 -8.51
CA LYS A 41 0.71 7.23 -8.56
C LYS A 41 2.10 6.58 -8.55
N ASP A 42 3.03 7.16 -9.28
CA ASP A 42 4.41 6.68 -9.31
C ASP A 42 5.05 6.79 -7.93
N TYR A 43 4.77 7.88 -7.22
CA TYR A 43 5.26 8.03 -5.85
C TYR A 43 4.67 6.98 -4.91
N MET A 44 3.36 6.71 -5.03
CA MET A 44 2.71 5.66 -4.23
C MET A 44 3.35 4.29 -4.49
N ARG A 45 3.64 4.01 -5.76
CA ARG A 45 4.33 2.77 -6.12
C ARG A 45 5.69 2.71 -5.44
N SER A 46 6.43 3.80 -5.42
CA SER A 46 7.76 3.85 -4.78
C SER A 46 7.66 3.59 -3.27
N ILE A 47 6.58 4.01 -2.62
CA ILE A 47 6.35 3.72 -1.21
C ILE A 47 6.25 2.20 -1.00
N LEU A 48 5.45 1.52 -1.81
CA LEU A 48 5.28 0.07 -1.71
C LEU A 48 6.58 -0.68 -2.01
N LEU A 49 7.39 -0.13 -2.90
CA LEU A 49 8.67 -0.73 -3.29
C LEU A 49 9.83 -0.35 -2.36
N SER A 50 9.56 0.52 -1.37
CA SER A 50 10.59 1.02 -0.45
C SER A 50 11.78 1.66 -1.20
N GLY A 51 11.46 2.41 -2.27
CA GLY A 51 12.45 3.11 -3.08
C GLY A 51 13.12 2.28 -4.17
N GLN A 52 12.78 1.00 -4.27
CA GLN A 52 13.31 0.14 -5.34
C GLN A 52 12.55 0.38 -6.64
N VAL A 53 13.08 -0.12 -7.75
CA VAL A 53 12.56 0.19 -9.09
C VAL A 53 11.61 -0.88 -9.62
N GLU A 54 11.79 -2.13 -9.23
CA GLU A 54 11.07 -3.26 -9.81
C GLU A 54 9.90 -3.69 -8.94
N ASP A 55 8.78 -4.00 -9.58
CA ASP A 55 7.53 -4.34 -8.89
C ASP A 55 7.65 -5.57 -7.98
N HIS A 56 8.54 -6.51 -8.32
CA HIS A 56 8.65 -7.74 -7.54
C HIS A 56 9.09 -7.50 -6.09
N TYR A 57 9.70 -6.35 -5.78
CA TYR A 57 10.07 -6.05 -4.39
C TYR A 57 8.85 -5.94 -3.48
N TRP A 58 7.72 -5.47 -4.01
CA TRP A 58 6.47 -5.49 -3.26
C TRP A 58 5.79 -6.85 -3.35
N THR A 59 5.70 -7.42 -4.57
CA THR A 59 5.03 -8.70 -4.79
C THR A 59 5.64 -9.81 -3.93
N ASP A 60 6.96 -9.88 -3.89
CA ASP A 60 7.66 -10.89 -3.09
C ASP A 60 7.44 -10.66 -1.59
N ALA A 61 7.51 -9.42 -1.14
CA ALA A 61 7.28 -9.10 0.27
C ALA A 61 5.86 -9.49 0.70
N TRP A 62 4.86 -9.16 -0.11
CA TRP A 62 3.49 -9.53 0.18
C TRP A 62 3.29 -11.04 0.22
N ASN A 63 3.86 -11.76 -0.75
CA ASN A 63 3.74 -13.21 -0.82
C ASN A 63 4.41 -13.90 0.36
N LEU A 64 5.56 -13.39 0.82
CA LEU A 64 6.21 -13.92 2.02
C LEU A 64 5.30 -13.76 3.24
N HIS A 65 4.68 -12.61 3.39
CA HIS A 65 3.72 -12.38 4.47
C HIS A 65 2.50 -13.31 4.35
N LYS A 66 1.97 -13.45 3.14
CA LYS A 66 0.78 -14.28 2.91
C LYS A 66 1.04 -15.75 3.23
N ASN A 67 2.24 -16.23 2.90
CA ASN A 67 2.61 -17.63 3.13
C ASN A 67 2.97 -17.93 4.59
N ASP A 68 3.34 -16.88 5.35
CA ASP A 68 3.68 -17.01 6.76
C ASP A 68 3.09 -15.84 7.55
N PRO A 69 1.74 -15.81 7.70
CA PRO A 69 1.05 -14.65 8.26
C PRO A 69 1.42 -14.32 9.70
N ASN A 70 1.92 -15.29 10.44
CA ASN A 70 2.30 -15.09 11.84
C ASN A 70 3.74 -14.60 12.01
N ASN A 71 4.50 -14.51 10.92
CA ASN A 71 5.88 -14.03 10.97
C ASN A 71 5.90 -12.52 11.19
N THR A 72 6.36 -12.09 12.36
CA THR A 72 6.34 -10.67 12.73
C THR A 72 7.27 -9.83 11.86
N THR A 73 8.36 -10.39 11.36
CA THR A 73 9.27 -9.68 10.46
C THR A 73 8.56 -9.31 9.17
N TYR A 74 7.85 -10.26 8.56
CA TYR A 74 7.12 -10.00 7.32
C TYR A 74 5.95 -9.04 7.56
N GLN A 75 5.23 -9.21 8.67
CA GLN A 75 4.16 -8.28 9.05
C GLN A 75 4.69 -6.85 9.16
N THR A 76 5.84 -6.68 9.78
CA THR A 76 6.43 -5.36 9.97
C THR A 76 6.84 -4.74 8.64
N VAL A 77 7.52 -5.48 7.79
CA VAL A 77 8.00 -4.98 6.49
C VAL A 77 6.83 -4.52 5.63
N VAL A 78 5.85 -5.40 5.44
CA VAL A 78 4.69 -5.11 4.59
C VAL A 78 3.81 -4.05 5.23
N GLY A 79 3.57 -4.16 6.53
CA GLY A 79 2.71 -3.24 7.26
C GLY A 79 3.23 -1.82 7.26
N LEU A 80 4.55 -1.62 7.45
CA LEU A 80 5.12 -0.27 7.42
C LEU A 80 4.92 0.40 6.07
N ARG A 81 5.13 -0.33 4.99
CA ARG A 81 4.94 0.20 3.64
C ARG A 81 3.48 0.59 3.40
N LEU A 82 2.55 -0.25 3.85
CA LEU A 82 1.12 0.04 3.73
C LEU A 82 0.70 1.24 4.57
N VAL A 83 1.21 1.33 5.80
CA VAL A 83 0.93 2.49 6.66
C VAL A 83 1.42 3.77 5.99
N GLN A 84 2.62 3.76 5.43
CA GLN A 84 3.15 4.92 4.73
C GLN A 84 2.29 5.31 3.52
N LEU A 85 1.81 4.32 2.78
CA LEU A 85 0.92 4.58 1.64
C LEU A 85 -0.40 5.20 2.11
N ILE A 86 -1.02 4.63 3.12
CA ILE A 86 -2.29 5.14 3.65
C ILE A 86 -2.11 6.56 4.19
N GLN A 87 -1.02 6.83 4.91
CA GLN A 87 -0.74 8.17 5.42
C GLN A 87 -0.59 9.18 4.28
N TYR A 88 0.09 8.79 3.22
CA TYR A 88 0.22 9.65 2.04
C TYR A 88 -1.16 9.96 1.43
N LEU A 89 -2.00 8.94 1.28
CA LEU A 89 -3.34 9.10 0.73
C LEU A 89 -4.21 10.00 1.62
N MET A 90 -4.11 9.86 2.93
CA MET A 90 -4.85 10.70 3.86
C MET A 90 -4.39 12.15 3.79
N ASN A 91 -3.09 12.38 3.65
CA ASN A 91 -2.55 13.72 3.50
C ASN A 91 -3.02 14.36 2.20
N LEU A 92 -3.07 13.59 1.10
CA LEU A 92 -3.62 14.09 -0.16
C LEU A 92 -5.09 14.47 -0.03
N ALA A 93 -5.87 13.64 0.65
CA ALA A 93 -7.30 13.91 0.85
C ALA A 93 -7.50 15.19 1.65
N GLU A 94 -6.76 15.39 2.73
CA GLU A 94 -6.81 16.63 3.51
C GLU A 94 -6.45 17.84 2.65
N PHE A 95 -5.38 17.74 1.88
CA PHE A 95 -4.93 18.83 1.02
C PHE A 95 -6.00 19.20 0.00
N GLN A 96 -6.66 18.22 -0.61
CA GLN A 96 -7.67 18.46 -1.62
C GLN A 96 -8.97 19.01 -1.05
N LEU A 97 -9.25 18.70 0.22
CA LEU A 97 -10.45 19.20 0.89
C LEU A 97 -10.27 20.61 1.44
N SER A 98 -9.05 21.04 1.62
CA SER A 98 -8.78 22.37 2.12
C SER A 98 -8.65 23.38 0.98
#